data_98a9e18cc4f2c24f211ea9f996094a31
#
_entry.id   98a9e18cc4f2c24f211ea9f996094a31
#
_cell.length_a   1.000
_cell.length_b   1.000
_cell.length_c   1.000
_cell.angle_alpha   90.00
_cell.angle_beta   90.00
_cell.angle_gamma   90.00
#
_symmetry.space_group_name_H-M   'P 1'
#
loop_
_entity.id
_entity.type
_entity.pdbx_description
1 polymer ?
#
loop_
_entity_poly.entity_id
_entity_poly.type
_entity_poly.pdbx_seq_one_letter_code
_entity_poly.pdbx_strand_id
1 'polypeptide(L)'
;MSATATAVRTYSGYLFDLHGTIYLGNELLPGIGDFLTRLRESGRRAVFLSNNPTKDPDMYAEKLSALGIPTLPQDVVNPLVTLAAWLRREAPGSRVFVLGSEPLRRAVANAGCTLSEDPQEIDVVVASYDTTFDYRKLQIAFDALWLHRRARLVTTNPDAYCPMPGGRGEPDSAAIIAAIEACTGVRCEVNVGKPDPVMLRTALDVLGLPAQDCIMVGDRLYTDVAMAVDAGIDSALVLTGESTQEMVADHDAVLCGQTQNVK
;
A
#
# COMPACT_ATOMS: atom_id res chain seq x y z
N MET A 1 -43.10 -10.93 5.39
CA MET A 1 -41.97 -11.02 6.33
C MET A 1 -41.19 -9.73 6.18
N SER A 2 -41.24 -8.85 7.21
CA SER A 2 -40.53 -7.57 7.19
C SER A 2 -39.02 -7.82 7.32
N ALA A 3 -38.26 -7.48 6.29
CA ALA A 3 -36.82 -7.47 6.40
C ALA A 3 -36.44 -6.38 7.42
N THR A 4 -35.97 -6.79 8.58
CA THR A 4 -35.35 -5.90 9.55
C THR A 4 -34.15 -5.28 8.86
N ALA A 5 -34.22 -3.98 8.51
CA ALA A 5 -33.07 -3.25 8.02
C ALA A 5 -32.00 -3.29 9.11
N THR A 6 -30.95 -4.06 8.90
CA THR A 6 -29.77 -4.05 9.78
C THR A 6 -29.22 -2.64 9.73
N ALA A 7 -29.13 -1.99 10.89
CA ALA A 7 -28.58 -0.63 11.00
C ALA A 7 -27.15 -0.67 10.44
N VAL A 8 -26.94 0.06 9.35
CA VAL A 8 -25.60 0.17 8.74
C VAL A 8 -24.72 0.92 9.75
N ARG A 9 -23.65 0.26 10.20
CA ARG A 9 -22.67 0.88 11.09
C ARG A 9 -22.03 2.07 10.35
N THR A 10 -21.91 3.18 11.03
CA THR A 10 -21.23 4.37 10.50
C THR A 10 -19.88 4.52 11.19
N TYR A 11 -18.88 4.95 10.42
CA TYR A 11 -17.49 5.10 10.87
C TYR A 11 -17.13 6.58 10.88
N SER A 12 -16.15 6.96 11.69
CA SER A 12 -15.57 8.31 11.72
C SER A 12 -14.45 8.48 10.69
N GLY A 13 -13.75 7.38 10.38
CA GLY A 13 -12.64 7.33 9.45
C GLY A 13 -12.84 6.29 8.34
N TYR A 14 -12.45 6.66 7.14
CA TYR A 14 -12.52 5.81 5.96
C TYR A 14 -11.14 5.73 5.30
N LEU A 15 -10.68 4.50 5.09
CA LEU A 15 -9.46 4.21 4.35
C LEU A 15 -9.88 3.63 3.00
N PHE A 16 -9.58 4.31 1.92
CA PHE A 16 -9.97 3.87 0.58
C PHE A 16 -8.76 3.39 -0.21
N ASP A 17 -8.84 2.19 -0.77
CA ASP A 17 -8.00 1.90 -1.93
C ASP A 17 -8.37 2.84 -3.09
N LEU A 18 -7.49 2.97 -4.06
CA LEU A 18 -7.66 3.90 -5.18
C LEU A 18 -8.15 3.21 -6.45
N HIS A 19 -7.34 2.31 -7.01
CA HIS A 19 -7.63 1.74 -8.32
C HIS A 19 -8.60 0.56 -8.19
N GLY A 20 -9.75 0.66 -8.83
CA GLY A 20 -10.82 -0.33 -8.67
C GLY A 20 -11.83 0.03 -7.57
N THR A 21 -11.51 1.01 -6.72
CA THR A 21 -12.35 1.46 -5.60
C THR A 21 -12.84 2.90 -5.80
N ILE A 22 -11.96 3.82 -6.17
CA ILE A 22 -12.30 5.22 -6.42
C ILE A 22 -12.39 5.51 -7.92
N TYR A 23 -11.45 4.97 -8.69
CA TYR A 23 -11.38 5.17 -10.14
C TYR A 23 -10.86 3.93 -10.87
N LEU A 24 -11.15 3.84 -12.17
CA LEU A 24 -10.50 2.94 -13.12
C LEU A 24 -9.81 3.78 -14.19
N GLY A 25 -8.51 3.56 -14.39
CA GLY A 25 -7.72 4.39 -15.30
C GLY A 25 -7.78 5.88 -14.90
N ASN A 26 -8.46 6.69 -15.72
CA ASN A 26 -8.62 8.13 -15.51
C ASN A 26 -10.09 8.54 -15.30
N GLU A 27 -10.98 7.62 -14.98
CA GLU A 27 -12.39 7.88 -14.79
C GLU A 27 -12.82 7.48 -13.38
N LEU A 28 -13.59 8.35 -12.72
CA LEU A 28 -14.21 8.03 -11.43
C LEU A 28 -15.24 6.92 -11.60
N LEU A 29 -15.30 6.05 -10.62
CA LEU A 29 -16.40 5.10 -10.52
C LEU A 29 -17.72 5.84 -10.23
N PRO A 30 -18.84 5.34 -10.79
CA PRO A 30 -20.14 6.00 -10.64
C PRO A 30 -20.52 6.22 -9.17
N GLY A 31 -20.95 7.44 -8.83
CA GLY A 31 -21.42 7.80 -7.49
C GLY A 31 -20.36 8.10 -6.44
N ILE A 32 -19.07 7.83 -6.71
CA ILE A 32 -17.98 8.05 -5.76
C ILE A 32 -17.82 9.53 -5.40
N GLY A 33 -17.92 10.44 -6.37
CA GLY A 33 -17.80 11.88 -6.12
C GLY A 33 -18.85 12.38 -5.13
N ASP A 34 -20.12 12.01 -5.35
CA ASP A 34 -21.22 12.38 -4.46
C ASP A 34 -21.10 11.71 -3.10
N PHE A 35 -20.66 10.47 -3.05
CA PHE A 35 -20.43 9.75 -1.79
C PHE A 35 -19.37 10.43 -0.94
N LEU A 36 -18.18 10.75 -1.49
CA LEU A 36 -17.10 11.41 -0.77
C LEU A 36 -17.47 12.83 -0.34
N THR A 37 -18.26 13.55 -1.15
CA THR A 37 -18.78 14.87 -0.79
C THR A 37 -19.66 14.76 0.46
N ARG A 38 -20.68 13.89 0.44
CA ARG A 38 -21.56 13.65 1.63
C ARG A 38 -20.80 13.16 2.85
N LEU A 39 -19.76 12.32 2.64
CA LEU A 39 -18.92 11.84 3.73
C LEU A 39 -18.23 13.01 4.42
N ARG A 40 -17.61 13.92 3.65
CA ARG A 40 -16.93 15.11 4.18
C ARG A 40 -17.90 16.10 4.83
N GLU A 41 -19.05 16.36 4.23
CA GLU A 41 -20.10 17.22 4.78
C GLU A 41 -20.62 16.70 6.14
N SER A 42 -20.59 15.39 6.34
CA SER A 42 -20.94 14.77 7.63
C SER A 42 -19.80 14.79 8.66
N GLY A 43 -18.70 15.48 8.38
CA GLY A 43 -17.55 15.64 9.28
C GLY A 43 -16.65 14.38 9.37
N ARG A 44 -16.82 13.40 8.48
CA ARG A 44 -16.00 12.19 8.45
C ARG A 44 -14.72 12.39 7.68
N ARG A 45 -13.68 11.67 8.08
CA ARG A 45 -12.35 11.77 7.50
C ARG A 45 -12.09 10.63 6.52
N ALA A 46 -11.34 10.92 5.46
CA ALA A 46 -10.95 9.94 4.45
C ALA A 46 -9.44 10.03 4.18
N VAL A 47 -8.80 8.87 4.03
CA VAL A 47 -7.42 8.73 3.57
C VAL A 47 -7.41 7.73 2.42
N PHE A 48 -6.60 7.99 1.41
CA PHE A 48 -6.48 7.20 0.20
C PHE A 48 -5.20 6.37 0.22
N LEU A 49 -5.32 5.07 0.00
CA LEU A 49 -4.22 4.13 0.04
C LEU A 49 -3.87 3.60 -1.35
N SER A 50 -2.59 3.47 -1.64
CA SER A 50 -2.11 2.84 -2.88
C SER A 50 -0.88 1.99 -2.60
N ASN A 51 -0.74 0.85 -3.28
CA ASN A 51 0.48 0.02 -3.21
C ASN A 51 1.56 0.46 -4.21
N ASN A 52 1.27 1.43 -5.07
CA ASN A 52 2.21 1.82 -6.10
C ASN A 52 3.34 2.72 -5.55
N PRO A 53 4.62 2.30 -5.64
CA PRO A 53 5.77 3.01 -5.10
C PRO A 53 6.41 3.98 -6.10
N THR A 54 5.80 4.23 -7.26
CA THR A 54 6.42 5.03 -8.34
C THR A 54 5.94 6.47 -8.39
N LYS A 55 4.93 6.84 -7.59
CA LYS A 55 4.31 8.17 -7.60
C LYS A 55 4.37 8.81 -6.23
N ASP A 56 4.70 10.08 -6.20
CA ASP A 56 4.62 10.89 -4.98
C ASP A 56 3.15 11.13 -4.57
N PRO A 57 2.86 11.37 -3.27
CA PRO A 57 1.52 11.72 -2.80
C PRO A 57 0.92 12.93 -3.51
N ASP A 58 1.73 13.92 -3.89
CA ASP A 58 1.31 15.08 -4.68
C ASP A 58 0.66 14.69 -6.00
N MET A 59 1.27 13.76 -6.73
CA MET A 59 0.73 13.25 -8.00
C MET A 59 -0.64 12.59 -7.84
N TYR A 60 -0.88 11.91 -6.72
CA TYR A 60 -2.19 11.33 -6.41
C TYR A 60 -3.21 12.41 -6.04
N ALA A 61 -2.80 13.39 -5.23
CA ALA A 61 -3.64 14.51 -4.84
C ALA A 61 -4.07 15.34 -6.07
N GLU A 62 -3.14 15.62 -7.00
CA GLU A 62 -3.42 16.27 -8.27
C GLU A 62 -4.40 15.46 -9.11
N LYS A 63 -4.15 14.14 -9.27
CA LYS A 63 -5.04 13.26 -10.03
C LYS A 63 -6.45 13.23 -9.45
N LEU A 64 -6.58 13.02 -8.14
CA LEU A 64 -7.90 12.97 -7.48
C LEU A 64 -8.64 14.31 -7.58
N SER A 65 -7.92 15.43 -7.40
CA SER A 65 -8.47 16.77 -7.54
C SER A 65 -8.94 17.05 -8.98
N ALA A 66 -8.17 16.63 -9.98
CA ALA A 66 -8.55 16.73 -11.40
C ALA A 66 -9.78 15.87 -11.74
N LEU A 67 -9.99 14.76 -11.02
CA LEU A 67 -11.18 13.93 -11.12
C LEU A 67 -12.37 14.49 -10.32
N GLY A 68 -12.25 15.65 -9.67
CA GLY A 68 -13.34 16.29 -8.91
C GLY A 68 -13.37 15.89 -7.42
N ILE A 69 -12.35 15.22 -6.91
CA ILE A 69 -12.21 14.88 -5.48
C ILE A 69 -11.10 15.76 -4.89
N PRO A 70 -11.39 16.92 -4.27
CA PRO A 70 -10.39 17.76 -3.64
C PRO A 70 -9.58 16.95 -2.62
N THR A 71 -8.29 16.82 -2.84
CA THR A 71 -7.41 15.96 -2.03
C THR A 71 -6.09 16.67 -1.79
N LEU A 72 -5.58 16.56 -0.57
CA LEU A 72 -4.26 17.08 -0.22
C LEU A 72 -3.25 15.92 -0.19
N PRO A 73 -1.95 16.17 -0.43
CA PRO A 73 -0.92 15.12 -0.39
C PRO A 73 -0.91 14.32 0.92
N GLN A 74 -1.19 14.98 2.05
CA GLN A 74 -1.28 14.32 3.36
C GLN A 74 -2.47 13.35 3.51
N ASP A 75 -3.46 13.42 2.64
CA ASP A 75 -4.59 12.49 2.62
C ASP A 75 -4.26 11.20 1.85
N VAL A 76 -3.04 11.08 1.34
CA VAL A 76 -2.58 9.93 0.55
C VAL A 76 -1.49 9.18 1.32
N VAL A 77 -1.70 7.89 1.50
CA VAL A 77 -0.71 6.97 2.08
C VAL A 77 -0.36 5.90 1.05
N ASN A 78 0.91 5.86 0.69
CA ASN A 78 1.48 4.90 -0.23
C ASN A 78 2.81 4.35 0.32
N PRO A 79 3.49 3.41 -0.35
CA PRO A 79 4.74 2.84 0.14
C PRO A 79 5.84 3.87 0.40
N LEU A 80 5.84 5.03 -0.28
CA LEU A 80 6.80 6.09 -0.03
C LEU A 80 6.60 6.70 1.37
N VAL A 81 5.35 7.01 1.71
CA VAL A 81 4.97 7.57 3.02
C VAL A 81 5.23 6.56 4.13
N THR A 82 4.81 5.32 3.90
CA THR A 82 4.94 4.25 4.89
C THR A 82 6.40 3.87 5.13
N LEU A 83 7.21 3.75 4.06
CA LEU A 83 8.65 3.49 4.19
C LEU A 83 9.35 4.63 4.95
N ALA A 84 9.05 5.87 4.61
CA ALA A 84 9.63 7.02 5.30
C ALA A 84 9.27 7.05 6.79
N ALA A 85 8.02 6.73 7.15
CA ALA A 85 7.59 6.62 8.54
C ALA A 85 8.29 5.45 9.26
N TRP A 86 8.40 4.29 8.60
CA TRP A 86 9.10 3.12 9.12
C TRP A 86 10.59 3.41 9.36
N LEU A 87 11.27 4.00 8.38
CA LEU A 87 12.69 4.35 8.50
C LEU A 87 12.96 5.30 9.66
N ARG A 88 12.13 6.34 9.84
CA ARG A 88 12.28 7.28 10.98
C ARG A 88 12.14 6.60 12.33
N ARG A 89 11.31 5.55 12.42
CA ARG A 89 11.03 4.85 13.68
C ARG A 89 12.00 3.70 13.93
N GLU A 90 12.26 2.86 12.93
CA GLU A 90 12.95 1.58 13.08
C GLU A 90 14.41 1.60 12.64
N ALA A 91 14.82 2.58 11.82
CA ALA A 91 16.15 2.70 11.27
C ALA A 91 16.56 4.18 11.03
N PRO A 92 16.46 5.06 12.05
CA PRO A 92 16.75 6.48 11.89
C PRO A 92 18.21 6.71 11.49
N GLY A 93 18.43 7.57 10.47
CA GLY A 93 19.77 7.93 10.00
C GLY A 93 20.52 6.82 9.27
N SER A 94 19.85 5.70 8.94
CA SER A 94 20.47 4.55 8.29
C SER A 94 20.98 4.86 6.89
N ARG A 95 21.93 4.05 6.43
CA ARG A 95 22.40 4.01 5.04
C ARG A 95 21.56 2.98 4.27
N VAL A 96 20.90 3.44 3.24
CA VAL A 96 19.88 2.68 2.53
C VAL A 96 20.27 2.48 1.07
N PHE A 97 20.27 1.22 0.64
CA PHE A 97 20.33 0.87 -0.77
C PHE A 97 18.93 0.67 -1.31
N VAL A 98 18.57 1.38 -2.37
CA VAL A 98 17.23 1.36 -2.96
C VAL A 98 17.27 0.75 -4.36
N LEU A 99 16.61 -0.41 -4.50
CA LEU A 99 16.22 -0.97 -5.80
C LEU A 99 14.79 -0.48 -6.07
N GLY A 100 14.67 0.63 -6.80
CA GLY A 100 13.39 1.27 -7.00
C GLY A 100 13.47 2.61 -7.73
N SER A 101 12.30 3.23 -7.86
CA SER A 101 12.09 4.47 -8.59
C SER A 101 12.74 5.70 -7.92
N GLU A 102 12.90 6.78 -8.68
CA GLU A 102 13.43 8.04 -8.15
C GLU A 102 12.55 8.68 -7.05
N PRO A 103 11.20 8.66 -7.13
CA PRO A 103 10.36 9.09 -6.01
C PRO A 103 10.65 8.33 -4.69
N LEU A 104 10.90 7.02 -4.77
CA LEU A 104 11.24 6.22 -3.60
C LEU A 104 12.61 6.62 -3.01
N ARG A 105 13.61 6.87 -3.87
CA ARG A 105 14.93 7.36 -3.43
C ARG A 105 14.82 8.70 -2.71
N ARG A 106 14.02 9.63 -3.25
CA ARG A 106 13.75 10.92 -2.59
C ARG A 106 13.04 10.75 -1.25
N ALA A 107 12.06 9.83 -1.16
CA ALA A 107 11.35 9.56 0.09
C ALA A 107 12.31 9.06 1.19
N VAL A 108 13.25 8.19 0.84
CA VAL A 108 14.31 7.70 1.75
C VAL A 108 15.20 8.85 2.23
N ALA A 109 15.67 9.71 1.31
CA ALA A 109 16.49 10.87 1.67
C ALA A 109 15.72 11.87 2.56
N ASN A 110 14.44 12.13 2.24
CA ASN A 110 13.56 13.01 3.04
C ASN A 110 13.20 12.39 4.42
N ALA A 111 13.37 11.09 4.59
CA ALA A 111 13.23 10.44 5.89
C ALA A 111 14.45 10.67 6.81
N GLY A 112 15.51 11.34 6.32
CA GLY A 112 16.76 11.59 7.05
C GLY A 112 17.77 10.44 6.94
N CYS A 113 17.59 9.55 5.97
CA CYS A 113 18.51 8.47 5.65
C CYS A 113 19.47 8.86 4.53
N THR A 114 20.60 8.19 4.45
CA THR A 114 21.61 8.40 3.41
C THR A 114 21.52 7.28 2.38
N LEU A 115 21.40 7.61 1.10
CA LEU A 115 21.50 6.63 0.03
C LEU A 115 22.96 6.14 -0.11
N SER A 116 23.17 4.83 -0.18
CA SER A 116 24.50 4.24 -0.35
C SER A 116 24.44 3.06 -1.32
N GLU A 117 25.52 2.90 -2.10
CA GLU A 117 25.79 1.72 -2.90
C GLU A 117 27.02 0.95 -2.40
N ASP A 118 27.61 1.35 -1.27
CA ASP A 118 28.71 0.63 -0.62
C ASP A 118 28.13 -0.49 0.28
N PRO A 119 28.30 -1.77 -0.08
CA PRO A 119 27.73 -2.87 0.68
C PRO A 119 28.22 -2.95 2.13
N GLN A 120 29.40 -2.42 2.44
CA GLN A 120 29.97 -2.43 3.79
C GLN A 120 29.21 -1.50 4.75
N GLU A 121 28.58 -0.49 4.21
CA GLU A 121 27.93 0.57 4.98
C GLU A 121 26.39 0.47 5.01
N ILE A 122 25.80 -0.33 4.11
CA ILE A 122 24.35 -0.45 3.98
C ILE A 122 23.75 -1.08 5.24
N ASP A 123 22.77 -0.40 5.82
CA ASP A 123 21.99 -0.87 6.97
C ASP A 123 20.63 -1.43 6.54
N VAL A 124 20.06 -0.93 5.43
CA VAL A 124 18.77 -1.38 4.89
C VAL A 124 18.84 -1.50 3.37
N VAL A 125 18.41 -2.65 2.86
CA VAL A 125 18.17 -2.88 1.43
C VAL A 125 16.65 -2.77 1.21
N VAL A 126 16.23 -1.83 0.38
CA VAL A 126 14.82 -1.67 -0.01
C VAL A 126 14.63 -2.22 -1.41
N ALA A 127 13.88 -3.30 -1.53
CA ALA A 127 13.48 -3.88 -2.82
C ALA A 127 12.07 -3.40 -3.20
N SER A 128 11.95 -2.84 -4.40
CA SER A 128 10.74 -2.23 -4.91
C SER A 128 10.62 -2.45 -6.42
N TYR A 129 9.57 -1.90 -7.03
CA TYR A 129 9.45 -1.83 -8.48
C TYR A 129 10.62 -1.02 -9.07
N ASP A 130 11.49 -1.70 -9.80
CA ASP A 130 12.70 -1.12 -10.42
C ASP A 130 12.88 -1.62 -11.87
N THR A 131 12.47 -0.79 -12.82
CA THR A 131 12.61 -1.09 -14.26
C THR A 131 14.06 -1.08 -14.76
N THR A 132 15.00 -0.67 -13.90
CA THR A 132 16.43 -0.64 -14.18
C THR A 132 17.21 -1.68 -13.37
N PHE A 133 16.52 -2.66 -12.79
CA PHE A 133 17.13 -3.75 -12.05
C PHE A 133 18.12 -4.52 -12.93
N ASP A 134 19.32 -4.71 -12.43
CA ASP A 134 20.41 -5.36 -13.11
C ASP A 134 21.27 -6.22 -12.17
N TYR A 135 22.23 -6.95 -12.73
CA TYR A 135 23.12 -7.81 -11.96
C TYR A 135 23.99 -7.05 -10.95
N ARG A 136 24.41 -5.82 -11.28
CA ARG A 136 25.21 -4.97 -10.37
C ARG A 136 24.42 -4.64 -9.11
N LYS A 137 23.15 -4.26 -9.27
CA LYS A 137 22.27 -3.96 -8.14
C LYS A 137 22.02 -5.19 -7.28
N LEU A 138 21.82 -6.36 -7.92
CA LEU A 138 21.69 -7.63 -7.20
C LEU A 138 22.96 -7.96 -6.41
N GLN A 139 24.15 -7.73 -6.99
CA GLN A 139 25.45 -7.96 -6.32
C GLN A 139 25.62 -7.07 -5.09
N ILE A 140 25.26 -5.77 -5.18
CA ILE A 140 25.31 -4.86 -4.02
C ILE A 140 24.40 -5.37 -2.89
N ALA A 141 23.17 -5.74 -3.21
CA ALA A 141 22.24 -6.29 -2.23
C ALA A 141 22.76 -7.61 -1.62
N PHE A 142 23.30 -8.48 -2.45
CA PHE A 142 23.91 -9.74 -2.01
C PHE A 142 25.07 -9.50 -1.04
N ASP A 143 26.01 -8.63 -1.38
CA ASP A 143 27.16 -8.35 -0.53
C ASP A 143 26.75 -7.73 0.81
N ALA A 144 25.79 -6.80 0.80
CA ALA A 144 25.27 -6.17 2.03
C ALA A 144 24.58 -7.19 2.94
N LEU A 145 23.75 -8.07 2.40
CA LEU A 145 22.94 -9.02 3.17
C LEU A 145 23.69 -10.30 3.54
N TRP A 146 24.43 -10.90 2.59
CA TRP A 146 25.06 -12.20 2.78
C TRP A 146 26.51 -12.11 3.25
N LEU A 147 27.32 -11.23 2.65
CA LEU A 147 28.75 -11.09 2.98
C LEU A 147 28.94 -10.30 4.28
N HIS A 148 28.39 -9.10 4.34
CA HIS A 148 28.54 -8.20 5.51
C HIS A 148 27.52 -8.47 6.62
N ARG A 149 26.38 -9.09 6.32
CA ARG A 149 25.35 -9.57 7.28
C ARG A 149 24.86 -8.51 8.28
N ARG A 150 24.81 -7.26 7.86
CA ARG A 150 24.37 -6.16 8.71
C ARG A 150 23.08 -5.52 8.23
N ALA A 151 22.78 -5.67 6.95
CA ALA A 151 21.62 -5.04 6.33
C ALA A 151 20.33 -5.82 6.63
N ARG A 152 19.21 -5.09 6.73
CA ARG A 152 17.84 -5.61 6.78
C ARG A 152 17.25 -5.55 5.39
N LEU A 153 16.43 -6.53 5.00
CA LEU A 153 15.74 -6.55 3.72
C LEU A 153 14.27 -6.13 3.90
N VAL A 154 13.87 -5.09 3.19
CA VAL A 154 12.52 -4.48 3.26
C VAL A 154 11.94 -4.38 1.86
N THR A 155 10.62 -4.53 1.72
CA THR A 155 9.92 -4.32 0.44
C THR A 155 8.83 -3.27 0.53
N THR A 156 8.47 -2.68 -0.62
CA THR A 156 7.40 -1.69 -0.73
C THR A 156 6.03 -2.30 -0.97
N ASN A 157 5.95 -3.48 -1.59
CA ASN A 157 4.73 -4.23 -1.86
C ASN A 157 5.06 -5.68 -2.20
N PRO A 158 4.12 -6.63 -2.09
CA PRO A 158 4.32 -8.03 -2.41
C PRO A 158 3.89 -8.38 -3.85
N ASP A 159 3.56 -7.38 -4.69
CA ASP A 159 2.94 -7.60 -5.98
C ASP A 159 3.91 -8.29 -6.96
N ALA A 160 3.42 -9.33 -7.65
CA ALA A 160 4.23 -10.10 -8.60
C ALA A 160 4.47 -9.32 -9.89
N TYR A 161 3.48 -8.55 -10.30
CA TYR A 161 3.54 -7.71 -11.50
C TYR A 161 2.62 -6.50 -11.37
N CYS A 162 2.99 -5.41 -12.05
CA CYS A 162 2.15 -4.24 -12.24
C CYS A 162 1.32 -4.42 -13.52
N PRO A 163 -0.03 -4.41 -13.47
CA PRO A 163 -0.85 -4.49 -14.66
C PRO A 163 -0.72 -3.22 -15.50
N MET A 164 -0.52 -3.41 -16.81
CA MET A 164 -0.35 -2.34 -17.78
C MET A 164 -1.50 -2.34 -18.81
N PRO A 165 -1.76 -1.21 -19.48
CA PRO A 165 -2.77 -1.16 -20.55
C PRO A 165 -2.54 -2.21 -21.63
N GLY A 166 -3.63 -2.73 -22.20
CA GLY A 166 -3.60 -3.73 -23.26
C GLY A 166 -3.31 -5.16 -22.77
N GLY A 167 -3.55 -5.45 -21.50
CA GLY A 167 -3.37 -6.80 -20.92
C GLY A 167 -1.91 -7.21 -20.71
N ARG A 168 -0.98 -6.26 -20.79
CA ARG A 168 0.43 -6.47 -20.44
C ARG A 168 0.64 -6.39 -18.93
N GLY A 169 1.73 -6.99 -18.45
CA GLY A 169 2.22 -6.83 -17.09
C GLY A 169 3.72 -6.53 -17.09
N GLU A 170 4.18 -5.84 -16.07
CA GLU A 170 5.60 -5.63 -15.81
C GLU A 170 5.97 -6.26 -14.47
N PRO A 171 7.10 -7.01 -14.35
CA PRO A 171 7.53 -7.58 -13.08
C PRO A 171 7.63 -6.51 -12.00
N ASP A 172 7.11 -6.80 -10.81
CA ASP A 172 7.11 -5.88 -9.68
C ASP A 172 8.02 -6.39 -8.55
N SER A 173 7.90 -5.81 -7.39
CA SER A 173 8.76 -5.99 -6.22
C SER A 173 8.98 -7.45 -5.83
N ALA A 174 7.96 -8.31 -5.96
CA ALA A 174 8.08 -9.72 -5.64
C ALA A 174 9.16 -10.45 -6.47
N ALA A 175 9.33 -10.09 -7.74
CA ALA A 175 10.36 -10.67 -8.59
C ALA A 175 11.78 -10.29 -8.11
N ILE A 176 11.97 -9.03 -7.72
CA ILE A 176 13.24 -8.52 -7.21
C ILE A 176 13.57 -9.13 -5.85
N ILE A 177 12.59 -9.18 -4.95
CA ILE A 177 12.74 -9.84 -3.64
C ILE A 177 13.10 -11.31 -3.80
N ALA A 178 12.38 -12.04 -4.66
CA ALA A 178 12.67 -13.45 -4.89
C ALA A 178 14.10 -13.68 -5.36
N ALA A 179 14.63 -12.82 -6.23
CA ALA A 179 16.02 -12.90 -6.68
C ALA A 179 17.00 -12.70 -5.52
N ILE A 180 16.77 -11.70 -4.66
CA ILE A 180 17.62 -11.41 -3.49
C ILE A 180 17.53 -12.55 -2.48
N GLU A 181 16.33 -12.99 -2.10
CA GLU A 181 16.10 -14.07 -1.15
C GLU A 181 16.72 -15.39 -1.61
N ALA A 182 16.61 -15.70 -2.91
CA ALA A 182 17.12 -16.94 -3.49
C ALA A 182 18.65 -17.02 -3.40
N CYS A 183 19.36 -15.92 -3.63
CA CYS A 183 20.82 -15.93 -3.61
C CYS A 183 21.40 -15.71 -2.20
N THR A 184 20.73 -14.97 -1.32
CA THR A 184 21.24 -14.63 0.01
C THR A 184 20.77 -15.58 1.11
N GLY A 185 19.61 -16.21 0.96
CA GLY A 185 18.90 -16.93 2.02
C GLY A 185 18.28 -16.02 3.08
N VAL A 186 18.44 -14.70 2.97
CA VAL A 186 17.84 -13.72 3.88
C VAL A 186 16.40 -13.46 3.46
N ARG A 187 15.47 -13.56 4.40
CA ARG A 187 14.06 -13.28 4.16
C ARG A 187 13.75 -11.80 4.32
N CYS A 188 12.79 -11.31 3.52
CA CYS A 188 12.25 -9.98 3.69
C CYS A 188 11.65 -9.84 5.09
N GLU A 189 12.09 -8.81 5.83
CA GLU A 189 11.69 -8.60 7.22
C GLU A 189 10.33 -7.90 7.31
N VAL A 190 10.11 -6.92 6.43
CA VAL A 190 8.87 -6.15 6.43
C VAL A 190 8.48 -5.74 5.01
N ASN A 191 7.21 -5.83 4.74
CA ASN A 191 6.56 -5.18 3.60
C ASN A 191 5.90 -3.89 4.10
N VAL A 192 6.23 -2.73 3.52
CA VAL A 192 5.61 -1.47 3.95
C VAL A 192 4.34 -1.11 3.17
N GLY A 193 3.91 -1.97 2.25
CA GLY A 193 2.66 -1.85 1.51
C GLY A 193 1.55 -2.74 2.06
N LYS A 194 0.35 -2.67 1.49
CA LYS A 194 -0.72 -3.64 1.76
C LYS A 194 -0.28 -5.06 1.36
N PRO A 195 -0.62 -6.10 2.10
CA PRO A 195 -1.52 -6.17 3.24
C PRO A 195 -0.87 -5.94 4.61
N ASP A 196 0.40 -5.54 4.68
CA ASP A 196 1.10 -5.41 5.96
C ASP A 196 0.47 -4.32 6.85
N PRO A 197 0.30 -4.57 8.14
CA PRO A 197 -0.29 -3.62 9.08
C PRO A 197 0.54 -2.33 9.27
N VAL A 198 1.77 -2.26 8.77
CA VAL A 198 2.59 -1.04 8.79
C VAL A 198 1.90 0.09 8.02
N MET A 199 1.35 -0.21 6.83
CA MET A 199 0.62 0.79 6.04
C MET A 199 -0.65 1.24 6.75
N LEU A 200 -1.40 0.32 7.32
CA LEU A 200 -2.61 0.65 8.06
C LEU A 200 -2.32 1.55 9.26
N ARG A 201 -1.30 1.22 10.07
CA ARG A 201 -0.89 2.07 11.20
C ARG A 201 -0.56 3.48 10.74
N THR A 202 0.20 3.62 9.65
CA THR A 202 0.53 4.93 9.07
C THR A 202 -0.74 5.69 8.64
N ALA A 203 -1.70 5.02 8.04
CA ALA A 203 -2.96 5.62 7.62
C ALA A 203 -3.84 6.04 8.81
N LEU A 204 -3.87 5.25 9.88
CA LEU A 204 -4.56 5.59 11.12
C LEU A 204 -3.92 6.79 11.83
N ASP A 205 -2.59 6.87 11.83
CA ASP A 205 -1.85 8.03 12.35
C ASP A 205 -2.21 9.31 11.58
N VAL A 206 -2.31 9.22 10.24
CA VAL A 206 -2.78 10.34 9.40
C VAL A 206 -4.23 10.71 9.70
N LEU A 207 -5.11 9.71 9.86
CA LEU A 207 -6.50 9.97 10.25
C LEU A 207 -6.62 10.56 11.67
N GLY A 208 -5.70 10.21 12.58
CA GLY A 208 -5.80 10.60 13.99
C GLY A 208 -7.04 10.04 14.66
N LEU A 209 -7.46 8.82 14.27
CA LEU A 209 -8.65 8.15 14.77
C LEU A 209 -8.29 6.74 15.25
N PRO A 210 -8.97 6.21 16.27
CA PRO A 210 -8.77 4.85 16.73
C PRO A 210 -9.29 3.85 15.69
N ALA A 211 -8.62 2.69 15.57
CA ALA A 211 -8.89 1.67 14.57
C ALA A 211 -10.36 1.21 14.54
N GLN A 212 -10.99 1.04 15.72
CA GLN A 212 -12.39 0.61 15.83
C GLN A 212 -13.41 1.60 15.26
N ASP A 213 -13.02 2.85 15.02
CA ASP A 213 -13.88 3.89 14.43
C ASP A 213 -13.64 4.04 12.92
N CYS A 214 -12.81 3.18 12.35
CA CYS A 214 -12.41 3.22 10.96
C CYS A 214 -12.87 1.98 10.19
N ILE A 215 -12.98 2.13 8.86
CA ILE A 215 -13.26 1.06 7.92
C ILE A 215 -12.31 1.13 6.73
N MET A 216 -11.80 -0.03 6.30
CA MET A 216 -11.09 -0.17 5.02
C MET A 216 -12.06 -0.50 3.90
N VAL A 217 -12.02 0.27 2.82
CA VAL A 217 -12.80 0.04 1.60
C VAL A 217 -11.84 -0.24 0.45
N GLY A 218 -11.96 -1.39 -0.17
CA GLY A 218 -11.06 -1.82 -1.25
C GLY A 218 -11.68 -2.86 -2.15
N ASP A 219 -11.00 -3.16 -3.25
CA ASP A 219 -11.46 -4.11 -4.26
C ASP A 219 -10.70 -5.46 -4.22
N ARG A 220 -9.68 -5.60 -3.35
CA ARG A 220 -8.83 -6.78 -3.31
C ARG A 220 -8.91 -7.51 -1.99
N LEU A 221 -9.27 -8.79 -2.05
CA LEU A 221 -9.33 -9.66 -0.88
C LEU A 221 -7.97 -9.84 -0.20
N TYR A 222 -6.93 -10.08 -0.99
CA TYR A 222 -5.60 -10.44 -0.48
C TYR A 222 -4.73 -9.25 -0.04
N THR A 223 -5.15 -8.02 -0.29
CA THR A 223 -4.46 -6.81 0.20
C THR A 223 -5.33 -5.99 1.12
N ASP A 224 -6.47 -5.47 0.64
CA ASP A 224 -7.30 -4.52 1.37
C ASP A 224 -8.05 -5.18 2.53
N VAL A 225 -8.77 -6.25 2.20
CA VAL A 225 -9.53 -7.01 3.20
C VAL A 225 -8.60 -7.74 4.16
N ALA A 226 -7.54 -8.38 3.65
CA ALA A 226 -6.56 -9.07 4.48
C ALA A 226 -5.91 -8.11 5.49
N MET A 227 -5.47 -6.92 5.03
CA MET A 227 -4.90 -5.91 5.92
C MET A 227 -5.86 -5.47 7.03
N ALA A 228 -7.14 -5.31 6.69
CA ALA A 228 -8.16 -4.93 7.67
C ALA A 228 -8.43 -6.04 8.69
N VAL A 229 -8.54 -7.28 8.23
CA VAL A 229 -8.75 -8.47 9.08
C VAL A 229 -7.59 -8.65 10.04
N ASP A 230 -6.35 -8.61 9.55
CA ASP A 230 -5.14 -8.77 10.36
C ASP A 230 -5.00 -7.68 11.44
N ALA A 231 -5.53 -6.49 11.17
CA ALA A 231 -5.52 -5.38 12.09
C ALA A 231 -6.77 -5.29 12.98
N GLY A 232 -7.76 -6.15 12.78
CA GLY A 232 -8.99 -6.18 13.56
C GLY A 232 -9.91 -4.97 13.32
N ILE A 233 -9.87 -4.38 12.12
CA ILE A 233 -10.80 -3.33 11.70
C ILE A 233 -11.82 -3.88 10.70
N ASP A 234 -12.97 -3.21 10.62
CA ASP A 234 -13.99 -3.57 9.63
C ASP A 234 -13.50 -3.30 8.20
N SER A 235 -13.97 -4.10 7.26
CA SER A 235 -13.71 -3.91 5.84
C SER A 235 -14.99 -3.94 5.00
N ALA A 236 -14.97 -3.22 3.88
CA ALA A 236 -15.99 -3.27 2.85
C ALA A 236 -15.31 -3.58 1.51
N LEU A 237 -15.65 -4.74 0.94
CA LEU A 237 -15.18 -5.13 -0.38
C LEU A 237 -16.12 -4.56 -1.44
N VAL A 238 -15.54 -3.85 -2.42
CA VAL A 238 -16.24 -3.42 -3.64
C VAL A 238 -15.90 -4.34 -4.79
N LEU A 239 -16.89 -4.64 -5.65
CA LEU A 239 -16.71 -5.54 -6.80
C LEU A 239 -16.54 -4.76 -8.12
N THR A 240 -15.95 -3.59 -8.03
CA THR A 240 -15.71 -2.70 -9.16
C THR A 240 -14.29 -2.80 -9.75
N GLY A 241 -13.43 -3.60 -9.10
CA GLY A 241 -12.04 -3.79 -9.50
C GLY A 241 -11.70 -5.26 -9.73
N GLU A 242 -10.72 -5.78 -8.96
CA GLU A 242 -10.13 -7.11 -9.20
C GLU A 242 -10.98 -8.27 -8.67
N SER A 243 -11.60 -8.12 -7.48
CA SER A 243 -12.34 -9.22 -6.88
C SER A 243 -13.68 -9.45 -7.54
N THR A 244 -14.00 -10.73 -7.77
CA THR A 244 -15.28 -11.17 -8.32
C THR A 244 -16.17 -11.79 -7.23
N GLN A 245 -17.47 -11.94 -7.54
CA GLN A 245 -18.40 -12.57 -6.62
C GLN A 245 -18.05 -14.06 -6.37
N GLU A 246 -17.42 -14.74 -7.34
CA GLU A 246 -16.94 -16.12 -7.18
C GLU A 246 -15.77 -16.18 -6.19
N MET A 247 -14.81 -15.25 -6.30
CA MET A 247 -13.68 -15.16 -5.36
C MET A 247 -14.16 -14.89 -3.92
N VAL A 248 -15.23 -14.12 -3.75
CA VAL A 248 -15.83 -13.88 -2.43
C VAL A 248 -16.45 -15.16 -1.88
N ALA A 249 -17.19 -15.91 -2.69
CA ALA A 249 -17.82 -17.16 -2.26
C ALA A 249 -16.79 -18.21 -1.82
N ASP A 250 -15.66 -18.30 -2.52
CA ASP A 250 -14.56 -19.18 -2.15
C ASP A 250 -13.83 -18.71 -0.88
N HIS A 251 -13.85 -17.42 -0.60
CA HIS A 251 -13.21 -16.79 0.56
C HIS A 251 -14.10 -16.79 1.82
N ASP A 252 -15.41 -16.85 1.69
CA ASP A 252 -16.37 -16.85 2.82
C ASP A 252 -16.13 -18.03 3.80
N ALA A 253 -15.48 -19.08 3.34
CA ALA A 253 -14.99 -20.16 4.21
C ALA A 253 -13.85 -19.71 5.17
N VAL A 254 -13.19 -18.56 4.88
CA VAL A 254 -12.01 -18.06 5.61
C VAL A 254 -12.34 -16.80 6.42
N LEU A 255 -13.28 -15.96 5.95
CA LEU A 255 -13.62 -14.66 6.54
C LEU A 255 -14.88 -14.75 7.42
N CYS A 256 -14.81 -15.50 8.49
CA CYS A 256 -15.93 -15.63 9.43
C CYS A 256 -16.30 -14.26 10.05
N GLY A 257 -17.25 -13.55 9.46
CA GLY A 257 -18.16 -12.66 10.17
C GLY A 257 -17.98 -11.15 10.08
N GLN A 258 -17.01 -10.59 9.35
CA GLN A 258 -16.77 -9.13 9.38
C GLN A 258 -16.81 -8.39 8.03
N THR A 259 -17.00 -9.08 6.92
CA THR A 259 -17.04 -8.45 5.60
C THR A 259 -18.48 -8.07 5.23
N GLN A 260 -18.74 -6.79 4.97
CA GLN A 260 -20.01 -6.33 4.41
C GLN A 260 -19.85 -6.00 2.93
N ASN A 261 -20.61 -6.68 2.08
CA ASN A 261 -20.69 -6.37 0.66
C ASN A 261 -21.53 -5.10 0.45
N VAL A 262 -20.94 -4.05 -0.10
CA VAL A 262 -21.65 -2.85 -0.53
C VAL A 262 -21.86 -2.94 -2.04
N LYS A 263 -23.12 -3.02 -2.47
CA LYS A 263 -23.52 -2.94 -3.88
C LYS A 263 -23.61 -1.50 -4.35
#